data_745dee1ec8a5dc7115faee9c14ec5c8f
#
_entry.id   745dee1ec8a5dc7115faee9c14ec5c8f
#
_cell.length_a   1.000
_cell.length_b   1.000
_cell.length_c   1.000
_cell.angle_alpha   90.00
_cell.angle_beta   90.00
_cell.angle_gamma   90.00
#
_symmetry.space_group_name_H-M   'P 1'
#
loop_
_entity.id
_entity.type
_entity.pdbx_description
1 polymer ?
#
loop_
_entity_poly.entity_id
_entity_poly.type
_entity_poly.pdbx_seq_one_letter_code
_entity_poly.pdbx_strand_id
1 'polypeptide(L)'
;MTVTDQMTNGLGVCHGGIVFTLADTAMAYASNAGNGRTLATSASIEWIRAARIGDGLTAKCLVIARRGRNMVHDIEVTNGAGETVALVRGQTLTLSDAGSLPRSEGGGELIRITDSRTP
;
A
#
# COMPACT_ATOMS: atom_id res chain seq x y z
N MET A 1 -3.25 10.56 0.35
CA MET A 1 -3.04 11.14 -1.01
C MET A 1 -4.34 11.77 -1.47
N THR A 2 -4.27 12.93 -2.03
CA THR A 2 -5.45 13.60 -2.58
C THR A 2 -5.46 13.44 -4.10
N VAL A 3 -6.59 13.02 -4.64
CA VAL A 3 -6.72 12.82 -6.08
C VAL A 3 -6.78 14.17 -6.77
N THR A 4 -5.87 14.41 -7.70
CA THR A 4 -5.84 15.64 -8.47
C THR A 4 -6.30 15.37 -9.89
N ASP A 5 -6.55 16.46 -10.62
CA ASP A 5 -7.00 16.37 -11.99
C ASP A 5 -6.06 15.55 -12.86
N GLN A 6 -4.75 15.69 -12.64
CA GLN A 6 -3.77 14.97 -13.45
C GLN A 6 -3.77 13.47 -13.22
N MET A 7 -4.37 13.02 -12.16
CA MET A 7 -4.45 11.60 -11.84
C MET A 7 -5.68 10.93 -12.45
N THR A 8 -6.51 11.69 -13.16
CA THR A 8 -7.79 11.15 -13.62
C THR A 8 -7.73 10.74 -15.08
N ASN A 9 -8.74 9.97 -15.46
CA ASN A 9 -8.81 9.42 -16.81
C ASN A 9 -9.67 10.27 -17.76
N GLY A 10 -9.92 11.52 -17.39
CA GLY A 10 -10.75 12.38 -18.23
C GLY A 10 -12.22 12.36 -17.85
N LEU A 11 -12.62 11.44 -17.00
CA LEU A 11 -13.99 11.35 -16.50
C LEU A 11 -14.09 11.73 -15.04
N GLY A 12 -13.02 12.32 -14.49
CA GLY A 12 -12.99 12.69 -13.10
C GLY A 12 -12.71 11.54 -12.17
N VAL A 13 -12.32 10.40 -12.68
CA VAL A 13 -12.02 9.19 -11.91
C VAL A 13 -10.52 8.95 -11.92
N CYS A 14 -9.96 8.73 -10.75
CA CYS A 14 -8.54 8.45 -10.61
C CYS A 14 -8.17 7.18 -11.38
N HIS A 15 -7.07 7.22 -12.11
CA HIS A 15 -6.57 6.03 -12.78
C HIS A 15 -6.28 4.93 -11.77
N GLY A 16 -6.64 3.71 -12.11
CA GLY A 16 -6.39 2.56 -11.24
C GLY A 16 -4.93 2.38 -10.92
N GLY A 17 -4.05 2.71 -11.87
CA GLY A 17 -2.62 2.62 -11.65
C GLY A 17 -2.12 3.58 -10.57
N ILE A 18 -2.76 4.74 -10.43
CA ILE A 18 -2.40 5.69 -9.38
C ILE A 18 -2.81 5.13 -8.01
N VAL A 19 -4.00 4.53 -7.92
CA VAL A 19 -4.45 3.89 -6.69
C VAL A 19 -3.51 2.77 -6.33
N PHE A 20 -3.09 1.98 -7.32
CA PHE A 20 -2.15 0.90 -7.08
C PHE A 20 -0.80 1.44 -6.59
N THR A 21 -0.34 2.56 -7.15
CA THR A 21 0.92 3.17 -6.73
C THR A 21 0.90 3.54 -5.25
N LEU A 22 -0.23 4.06 -4.78
CA LEU A 22 -0.38 4.37 -3.37
C LEU A 22 -0.26 3.11 -2.52
N ALA A 23 -0.91 2.03 -2.92
CA ALA A 23 -0.85 0.77 -2.21
C ALA A 23 0.57 0.21 -2.23
N ASP A 24 1.23 0.29 -3.38
CA ASP A 24 2.61 -0.19 -3.53
C ASP A 24 3.57 0.60 -2.64
N THR A 25 3.34 1.90 -2.52
CA THR A 25 4.15 2.73 -1.64
C THR A 25 3.99 2.31 -0.18
N ALA A 26 2.76 2.04 0.23
CA ALA A 26 2.51 1.59 1.59
C ALA A 26 3.20 0.25 1.86
N MET A 27 3.17 -0.66 0.88
CA MET A 27 3.84 -1.94 0.99
C MET A 27 5.35 -1.77 1.10
N ALA A 28 5.91 -0.85 0.32
CA ALA A 28 7.35 -0.58 0.37
C ALA A 28 7.76 -0.05 1.75
N TYR A 29 6.99 0.84 2.31
CA TYR A 29 7.30 1.35 3.64
C TYR A 29 7.22 0.24 4.68
N ALA A 30 6.20 -0.59 4.61
CA ALA A 30 6.03 -1.67 5.58
C ALA A 30 7.18 -2.67 5.48
N SER A 31 7.57 -3.03 4.27
CA SER A 31 8.58 -4.05 4.10
C SER A 31 9.98 -3.54 4.37
N ASN A 32 10.22 -2.25 4.22
CA ASN A 32 11.54 -1.67 4.46
C ASN A 32 11.72 -1.15 5.89
N ALA A 33 10.71 -1.27 6.71
CA ALA A 33 10.78 -0.76 8.08
C ALA A 33 11.85 -1.45 8.90
N GLY A 34 12.33 -2.58 8.46
CA GLY A 34 13.32 -3.33 9.22
C GLY A 34 14.71 -3.29 8.67
N ASN A 35 15.14 -2.39 7.99
CA ASN A 35 16.50 -2.26 7.55
C ASN A 35 16.91 -3.10 6.35
N GLY A 36 16.13 -3.89 5.83
CA GLY A 36 16.47 -4.68 4.67
C GLY A 36 16.03 -3.98 3.41
N ARG A 37 16.66 -4.31 2.29
CA ARG A 37 16.16 -3.87 1.01
C ARG A 37 15.16 -4.88 0.53
N THR A 38 14.02 -4.45 0.08
CA THR A 38 12.98 -5.35 -0.37
C THR A 38 12.55 -5.01 -1.78
N LEU A 39 12.02 -6.02 -2.44
CA LEU A 39 11.53 -5.91 -3.79
C LEU A 39 10.17 -6.58 -3.85
N ALA A 40 9.21 -5.94 -4.49
CA ALA A 40 7.92 -6.56 -4.69
C ALA A 40 8.05 -7.64 -5.75
N THR A 41 7.55 -8.82 -5.46
CA THR A 41 7.65 -9.94 -6.38
C THR A 41 6.32 -10.30 -7.02
N SER A 42 5.23 -9.93 -6.40
CA SER A 42 3.92 -10.14 -6.99
C SER A 42 2.91 -9.23 -6.32
N ALA A 43 1.84 -8.95 -7.02
CA ALA A 43 0.74 -8.19 -6.45
C ALA A 43 -0.52 -8.43 -7.26
N SER A 44 -1.65 -8.35 -6.58
CA SER A 44 -2.94 -8.35 -7.24
C SER A 44 -3.78 -7.26 -6.63
N ILE A 45 -4.66 -6.68 -7.40
CA ILE A 45 -5.50 -5.58 -6.96
C ILE A 45 -6.93 -5.79 -7.43
N GLU A 46 -7.86 -5.44 -6.56
CA GLU A 46 -9.27 -5.39 -6.88
C GLU A 46 -9.72 -3.96 -6.66
N TRP A 47 -10.20 -3.32 -7.70
CA TRP A 47 -10.75 -1.97 -7.59
C TRP A 47 -12.22 -2.10 -7.27
N ILE A 48 -12.59 -1.62 -6.09
CA ILE A 48 -13.94 -1.79 -5.57
C ILE A 48 -14.81 -0.58 -5.91
N ARG A 49 -14.22 0.62 -5.85
CA ARG A 49 -14.97 1.86 -5.96
C ARG A 49 -14.13 2.91 -6.65
N ALA A 50 -14.73 3.74 -7.46
CA ALA A 50 -14.01 4.81 -8.13
C ALA A 50 -13.52 5.84 -7.12
N ALA A 51 -12.30 6.30 -7.30
CA ALA A 51 -11.77 7.44 -6.56
C ALA A 51 -11.88 8.67 -7.47
N ARG A 52 -12.32 9.78 -6.91
CA ARG A 52 -12.63 10.96 -7.70
C ARG A 52 -11.76 12.13 -7.28
N ILE A 53 -11.70 13.14 -8.13
CA ILE A 53 -10.95 14.36 -7.84
C ILE A 53 -11.38 14.89 -6.48
N GLY A 54 -10.40 15.21 -5.66
CA GLY A 54 -10.63 15.76 -4.33
C GLY A 54 -10.71 14.72 -3.24
N ASP A 55 -10.81 13.44 -3.59
CA ASP A 55 -10.86 12.40 -2.57
C ASP A 55 -9.51 12.29 -1.87
N GLY A 56 -9.53 12.22 -0.57
CA GLY A 56 -8.35 11.92 0.22
C GLY A 56 -8.25 10.42 0.39
N LEU A 57 -7.20 9.82 -0.14
CA LEU A 57 -7.02 8.39 -0.10
C LEU A 57 -6.00 8.00 0.96
N THR A 58 -6.31 6.96 1.70
CA THR A 58 -5.42 6.41 2.73
C THR A 58 -5.19 4.95 2.41
N ALA A 59 -3.93 4.53 2.45
CA ALA A 59 -3.57 3.13 2.29
C ALA A 59 -3.09 2.59 3.63
N LYS A 60 -3.69 1.47 4.04
CA LYS A 60 -3.28 0.76 5.25
C LYS A 60 -2.71 -0.58 4.84
N CYS A 61 -1.49 -0.85 5.25
CA CYS A 61 -0.79 -2.07 4.90
C CYS A 61 -0.57 -2.92 6.14
N LEU A 62 -0.94 -4.18 6.06
CA LEU A 62 -0.77 -5.12 7.14
C LEU A 62 0.06 -6.29 6.62
N VAL A 63 1.13 -6.63 7.30
CA VAL A 63 1.90 -7.82 6.98
C VAL A 63 1.15 -9.00 7.57
N ILE A 64 0.66 -9.88 6.71
CA ILE A 64 -0.18 -10.98 7.16
C ILE A 64 0.57 -12.31 7.23
N ALA A 65 1.73 -12.40 6.61
CA ALA A 65 2.53 -13.61 6.67
C ALA A 65 3.99 -13.28 6.42
N ARG A 66 4.86 -14.01 7.05
CA ARG A 66 6.29 -13.82 6.89
C ARG A 66 6.96 -15.18 6.97
N ARG A 67 7.79 -15.46 6.01
CA ARG A 67 8.59 -16.69 6.05
C ARG A 67 9.93 -16.43 5.42
N GLY A 68 10.99 -16.52 6.22
CA GLY A 68 12.33 -16.22 5.75
C GLY A 68 12.41 -14.78 5.25
N ARG A 69 12.75 -14.62 4.01
CA ARG A 69 12.87 -13.29 3.39
C ARG A 69 11.60 -12.86 2.67
N ASN A 70 10.57 -13.70 2.73
CA ASN A 70 9.32 -13.39 2.04
C ASN A 70 8.28 -12.86 3.01
N MET A 71 7.54 -11.87 2.55
CA MET A 71 6.42 -11.32 3.31
C MET A 71 5.22 -11.19 2.39
N VAL A 72 4.05 -11.41 2.95
CA VAL A 72 2.80 -11.18 2.24
C VAL A 72 2.06 -10.06 2.97
N HIS A 73 1.55 -9.12 2.20
CA HIS A 73 0.89 -7.93 2.72
C HIS A 73 -0.52 -7.83 2.20
N ASP A 74 -1.42 -7.35 3.04
CA ASP A 74 -2.73 -6.91 2.58
C ASP A 74 -2.80 -5.41 2.74
N ILE A 75 -3.24 -4.72 1.71
CA ILE A 75 -3.35 -3.28 1.72
C ILE A 75 -4.78 -2.91 1.39
N GLU A 76 -5.35 -2.03 2.19
CA GLU A 76 -6.67 -1.48 1.90
C GLU A 76 -6.52 0.00 1.64
N VAL A 77 -7.07 0.45 0.51
CA VAL A 77 -7.12 1.88 0.19
C VAL A 77 -8.55 2.34 0.45
N THR A 78 -8.69 3.38 1.26
CA THR A 78 -10.01 3.92 1.59
C THR A 78 -10.06 5.40 1.21
N ASN A 79 -11.27 5.91 1.01
CA ASN A 79 -11.47 7.32 0.75
C ASN A 79 -11.79 8.06 2.06
N GLY A 80 -12.06 9.35 1.98
CA GLY A 80 -12.31 10.16 3.16
C GLY A 80 -13.57 9.79 3.92
N ALA A 81 -14.49 9.10 3.28
CA ALA A 81 -15.69 8.61 3.95
C ALA A 81 -15.49 7.24 4.58
N GLY A 82 -14.30 6.68 4.51
CA GLY A 82 -14.00 5.38 5.07
C GLY A 82 -14.41 4.22 4.17
N GLU A 83 -14.79 4.50 2.93
CA GLU A 83 -15.21 3.45 2.01
C GLU A 83 -14.00 2.82 1.34
N THR A 84 -14.06 1.53 1.11
CA THR A 84 -12.96 0.82 0.45
C THR A 84 -12.94 1.16 -1.03
N VAL A 85 -11.80 1.65 -1.49
CA VAL A 85 -11.58 1.97 -2.89
C VAL A 85 -10.90 0.79 -3.58
N ALA A 86 -9.95 0.16 -2.94
CA ALA A 86 -9.24 -0.97 -3.53
C ALA A 86 -8.66 -1.87 -2.46
N LEU A 87 -8.51 -3.12 -2.81
CA LEU A 87 -7.85 -4.12 -1.98
C LEU A 87 -6.69 -4.69 -2.79
N VAL A 88 -5.52 -4.75 -2.14
CA VAL A 88 -4.31 -5.24 -2.78
C VAL A 88 -3.68 -6.29 -1.92
N ARG A 89 -3.23 -7.37 -2.54
CA ARG A 89 -2.37 -8.33 -1.87
C ARG A 89 -1.05 -8.38 -2.59
N GLY A 90 0.04 -8.17 -1.88
CA GLY A 90 1.36 -8.17 -2.47
C GLY A 90 2.34 -9.03 -1.71
N GLN A 91 3.38 -9.43 -2.40
CA GLN A 91 4.45 -10.22 -1.80
C GLN A 91 5.76 -9.49 -2.02
N THR A 92 6.60 -9.47 -1.00
CA THR A 92 7.92 -8.86 -1.11
C THR A 92 8.98 -9.86 -0.73
N LEU A 93 10.17 -9.66 -1.29
CA LEU A 93 11.35 -10.44 -0.99
C LEU A 93 12.41 -9.51 -0.46
N THR A 94 12.97 -9.82 0.69
CA THR A 94 14.08 -9.07 1.24
C THR A 94 15.36 -9.52 0.56
N LEU A 95 16.05 -8.59 -0.09
CA LEU A 95 17.22 -8.91 -0.87
C LEU A 95 18.50 -8.98 -0.05
N SER A 96 18.52 -8.19 1.03
CA SER A 96 19.74 -8.08 1.78
C SER A 96 19.59 -8.87 3.03
N ASP A 97 20.65 -9.48 3.43
CA ASP A 97 20.60 -10.13 4.70
C ASP A 97 21.04 -9.20 5.72
N ALA A 98 20.99 -8.02 5.45
CA ALA A 98 21.37 -7.05 6.38
C ALA A 98 20.76 -7.35 7.62
N GLY A 99 20.35 -8.29 7.62
CA GLY A 99 19.97 -8.40 8.66
C GLY A 99 19.09 -8.99 9.25
N SER A 100 19.24 -9.23 10.07
CA SER A 100 18.45 -9.67 10.93
C SER A 100 17.47 -8.71 11.25
N LEU A 101 16.49 -8.73 10.53
CA LEU A 101 15.43 -7.87 10.81
C LEU A 101 14.80 -8.24 12.09
N PRO A 102 14.52 -7.28 12.90
CA PRO A 102 13.71 -7.55 14.07
C PRO A 102 12.40 -8.05 13.58
N ARG A 103 11.85 -8.93 14.27
CA ARG A 103 10.65 -9.46 13.87
C ARG A 103 9.63 -9.25 14.81
N SER A 104 8.50 -8.84 14.34
CA SER A 104 7.37 -8.82 15.20
C SER A 104 6.79 -10.20 15.17
N GLU A 105 6.81 -10.78 16.27
CA GLU A 105 6.38 -12.09 16.39
C GLU A 105 4.91 -12.18 16.23
N GLY A 106 4.51 -12.97 15.34
CA GLY A 106 3.15 -13.33 15.26
C GLY A 106 2.21 -12.30 14.74
N GLY A 107 2.67 -11.21 14.35
CA GLY A 107 1.74 -10.25 13.88
C GLY A 107 2.19 -9.56 12.68
N GLY A 108 1.39 -8.81 12.14
CA GLY A 108 1.73 -7.92 11.09
C GLY A 108 1.95 -6.56 11.64
N GLU A 109 2.42 -5.70 10.80
CA GLU A 109 2.65 -4.33 11.15
C GLU A 109 1.70 -3.50 10.31
N LEU A 110 0.96 -2.62 10.94
CA LEU A 110 0.01 -1.78 10.24
C LEU A 110 0.66 -0.46 9.88
N ILE A 111 0.73 -0.18 8.59
CA ILE A 111 1.29 1.07 8.09
C ILE A 111 0.19 1.84 7.39
N ARG A 112 0.08 3.11 7.71
CA ARG A 112 -0.92 3.97 7.09
C ARG A 112 -0.20 5.11 6.39
N ILE A 113 -0.50 5.28 5.12
CA ILE A 113 0.07 6.34 4.31
C ILE A 113 -1.04 7.31 3.94
N THR A 114 -0.88 8.56 4.31
CA THR A 114 -1.85 9.59 3.94
C THR A 114 -1.11 10.77 3.34
N ASP A 115 -1.83 11.56 2.58
CA ASP A 115 -1.28 12.78 2.04
C ASP A 115 -1.21 13.80 3.18
N SER A 116 -0.01 14.21 3.52
CA SER A 116 0.17 15.11 4.65
C SER A 116 -0.40 16.50 4.38
N ARG A 117 -0.69 16.82 3.14
CA ARG A 117 -1.29 18.10 2.84
C ARG A 117 -2.80 18.08 2.98
N THR A 118 -3.34 16.93 3.19
CA THR A 118 -4.78 16.82 3.37
C THR A 118 -5.07 17.04 4.83
N PRO A 119 -5.73 18.09 5.16
CA PRO A 119 -6.02 18.42 6.54
C PRO A 119 -6.90 17.40 7.20
#